data_734c90f54b7c26bcd91fdbaae55a376e
#
_entry.id   734c90f54b7c26bcd91fdbaae55a376e
#
_cell.length_a   1.000
_cell.length_b   1.000
_cell.length_c   1.000
_cell.angle_alpha   90.00
_cell.angle_beta   90.00
_cell.angle_gamma   90.00
#
_symmetry.space_group_name_H-M   'P 1'
#
loop_
_entity.id
_entity.type
_entity.pdbx_description
1 polymer ?
#
loop_
_entity_poly.entity_id
_entity_poly.type
_entity_poly.pdbx_seq_one_letter_code
_entity_poly.pdbx_strand_id
1 'polypeptide(L)'
;MKLTLSRIAEFIAPSGEAATGRAPTSQYDGHATAQGYSIDSRTVRPGELFFAVKGERLDGHDYVDQALSRGAVGAVVRKDQLARYSNRAGLLAVDDTLVALQTLATAVRKMWGKTAIGITGSMGKTTTKEAMAHLLAIKYRVHRTKGNFNNHFGLPLGLLTLEPEYDLAVVEMGMSHAGEITSLARIALPNQAVITNVAPVHLESFDSIAGIARAKYELIEALPHGGTAVLNADDEYVSQFGRDFKGKVVMFGLKPTACIAADVRAENIEVLGPEGTRFDLVSREVPQPVQSPLLGTHNVYNVLAAAAIALEHGITPSEIAGALPSLQPADKRGQVVQLGNITVLYDCYNSSPKALMAAVDTLAAMPAQRRIVVAGEMLELGATGEQLHRECGRYVAERRAGSKIDSLLGVRGLAQPMVEAAREAGMKAEFVATPEEAGEWLAREAREGDVVLLKASRGVKLEKALETWKARCSTGGEG
;
A
#
# COMPACT_ATOMS: atom_id res chain seq x y z
N MET A 1 5.45 -1.04 20.85
CA MET A 1 5.78 -1.55 22.21
C MET A 1 6.63 -0.52 22.97
N LYS A 2 6.26 -0.20 24.18
CA LYS A 2 7.01 0.74 25.03
C LYS A 2 8.17 0.03 25.69
N LEU A 3 9.38 0.59 25.61
CA LEU A 3 10.60 -0.01 26.16
C LEU A 3 11.44 1.05 26.87
N THR A 4 12.16 0.65 27.92
CA THR A 4 13.15 1.52 28.56
C THR A 4 14.35 1.74 27.65
N LEU A 5 15.02 2.89 27.80
CA LEU A 5 16.20 3.19 26.97
C LEU A 5 17.34 2.18 27.21
N SER A 6 17.50 1.64 28.42
CA SER A 6 18.44 0.55 28.68
C SER A 6 18.11 -0.70 27.87
N ARG A 7 16.82 -1.09 27.81
CA ARG A 7 16.40 -2.26 27.03
C ARG A 7 16.59 -2.05 25.52
N ILE A 8 16.32 -0.83 25.04
CA ILE A 8 16.59 -0.46 23.66
C ILE A 8 18.09 -0.56 23.36
N ALA A 9 18.94 -0.01 24.23
CA ALA A 9 20.38 -0.06 24.08
C ALA A 9 20.91 -1.50 24.00
N GLU A 10 20.38 -2.42 24.84
CA GLU A 10 20.72 -3.85 24.76
C GLU A 10 20.41 -4.47 23.40
N PHE A 11 19.25 -4.14 22.80
CA PHE A 11 18.85 -4.68 21.52
C PHE A 11 19.66 -4.15 20.34
N ILE A 12 20.05 -2.86 20.38
CA ILE A 12 20.75 -2.21 19.27
C ILE A 12 22.27 -2.22 19.41
N ALA A 13 22.80 -2.76 20.52
CA ALA A 13 24.24 -2.93 20.74
C ALA A 13 24.82 -3.90 19.69
N PRO A 14 26.04 -3.64 19.17
CA PRO A 14 26.72 -4.56 18.28
C PRO A 14 26.90 -5.96 18.92
N SER A 15 26.76 -7.00 18.10
CA SER A 15 26.99 -8.38 18.54
C SER A 15 28.43 -8.53 19.03
N GLY A 16 28.62 -8.70 20.35
CA GLY A 16 29.93 -8.80 21.02
C GLY A 16 30.18 -7.73 22.10
N GLU A 17 29.64 -6.52 21.99
CA GLU A 17 29.75 -5.49 23.02
C GLU A 17 28.76 -5.72 24.19
N ALA A 18 27.60 -6.34 23.91
CA ALA A 18 26.62 -6.74 24.93
C ALA A 18 27.22 -7.72 25.96
N ALA A 19 28.20 -8.53 25.57
CA ALA A 19 28.85 -9.50 26.46
C ALA A 19 29.93 -8.87 27.38
N THR A 20 30.38 -7.65 27.10
CA THR A 20 31.46 -6.99 27.86
C THR A 20 30.97 -6.01 28.93
N GLY A 21 29.63 -5.82 29.05
CA GLY A 21 29.05 -4.88 30.03
C GLY A 21 29.42 -3.41 29.78
N ARG A 22 30.08 -3.08 28.69
CA ARG A 22 30.33 -1.70 28.28
C ARG A 22 29.11 -1.19 27.52
N ALA A 23 28.23 -0.50 28.23
CA ALA A 23 27.22 0.33 27.57
C ALA A 23 27.92 1.29 26.61
N PRO A 24 27.34 1.57 25.41
CA PRO A 24 27.86 2.62 24.55
C PRO A 24 28.05 3.89 25.38
N THR A 25 29.08 4.67 25.11
CA THR A 25 29.44 5.94 25.79
C THR A 25 28.38 7.01 25.57
N SER A 26 27.16 6.75 26.00
CA SER A 26 25.99 7.59 25.82
C SER A 26 25.45 8.04 27.17
N GLN A 27 25.24 9.32 27.32
CA GLN A 27 24.62 9.91 28.49
C GLN A 27 23.10 9.84 28.34
N TYR A 28 22.48 8.73 28.79
CA TYR A 28 21.02 8.60 28.80
C TYR A 28 20.53 8.05 30.14
N ASP A 29 19.32 8.45 30.53
CA ASP A 29 18.62 7.82 31.67
C ASP A 29 18.09 6.45 31.21
N GLY A 30 18.73 5.38 31.66
CA GLY A 30 18.34 4.02 31.31
C GLY A 30 16.94 3.62 31.78
N HIS A 31 16.35 4.31 32.76
CA HIS A 31 15.01 4.08 33.28
C HIS A 31 13.93 4.83 32.46
N ALA A 32 14.31 5.87 31.71
CA ALA A 32 13.38 6.57 30.85
C ALA A 32 12.79 5.61 29.79
N THR A 33 11.49 5.75 29.54
CA THR A 33 10.73 4.85 28.67
C THR A 33 10.33 5.56 27.38
N ALA A 34 10.70 5.00 26.22
CA ALA A 34 10.22 5.43 24.93
C ALA A 34 8.73 5.07 24.77
N GLN A 35 7.87 6.10 24.59
CA GLN A 35 6.43 5.94 24.38
C GLN A 35 6.10 5.64 22.92
N GLY A 36 7.04 5.86 22.01
CA GLY A 36 6.95 5.64 20.57
C GLY A 36 8.30 5.91 19.91
N TYR A 37 8.32 5.86 18.59
CA TYR A 37 9.54 5.94 17.79
C TYR A 37 9.31 6.80 16.55
N SER A 38 10.25 7.66 16.19
CA SER A 38 10.14 8.56 15.05
C SER A 38 11.46 8.71 14.31
N ILE A 39 11.38 8.96 13.00
CA ILE A 39 12.50 9.40 12.14
C ILE A 39 12.24 10.81 11.59
N ASP A 40 11.12 11.45 11.91
CA ASP A 40 10.73 12.77 11.43
C ASP A 40 10.65 13.76 12.61
N SER A 41 11.63 14.65 12.71
CA SER A 41 11.72 15.65 13.78
C SER A 41 10.55 16.65 13.80
N ARG A 42 9.81 16.78 12.68
CA ARG A 42 8.65 17.69 12.56
C ARG A 42 7.41 17.15 13.25
N THR A 43 7.29 15.81 13.32
CA THR A 43 6.12 15.09 13.84
C THR A 43 6.39 14.32 15.12
N VAL A 44 7.63 14.34 15.62
CA VAL A 44 8.01 13.69 16.88
C VAL A 44 7.16 14.23 18.03
N ARG A 45 6.70 13.32 18.89
CA ARG A 45 5.86 13.63 20.06
C ARG A 45 6.67 13.52 21.34
N PRO A 46 6.25 14.21 22.41
CA PRO A 46 6.88 14.06 23.72
C PRO A 46 6.93 12.59 24.16
N GLY A 47 8.10 12.16 24.63
CA GLY A 47 8.36 10.79 25.05
C GLY A 47 8.71 9.80 23.93
N GLU A 48 8.68 10.18 22.65
CA GLU A 48 9.17 9.33 21.56
C GLU A 48 10.70 9.32 21.50
N LEU A 49 11.28 8.20 21.05
CA LEU A 49 12.70 8.09 20.73
C LEU A 49 12.92 8.44 19.24
N PHE A 50 13.79 9.41 19.00
CA PHE A 50 14.11 9.83 17.63
C PHE A 50 15.29 9.03 17.08
N PHE A 51 15.17 8.52 15.85
CA PHE A 51 16.27 7.90 15.11
C PHE A 51 16.79 8.87 14.06
N ALA A 52 18.03 9.32 14.19
CA ALA A 52 18.69 10.22 13.25
C ALA A 52 19.15 9.46 11.98
N VAL A 53 18.18 9.03 11.17
CA VAL A 53 18.45 8.23 9.98
C VAL A 53 18.84 9.16 8.83
N LYS A 54 19.87 8.74 8.06
CA LYS A 54 20.26 9.41 6.83
C LYS A 54 19.41 8.90 5.67
N GLY A 55 18.66 9.79 5.04
CA GLY A 55 17.93 9.55 3.80
C GLY A 55 18.72 10.03 2.58
N GLU A 56 18.11 9.91 1.39
CA GLU A 56 18.74 10.35 0.13
C GLU A 56 19.00 11.86 0.05
N ARG A 57 18.12 12.67 0.63
CA ARG A 57 18.15 14.15 0.52
C ARG A 57 18.48 14.86 1.83
N LEU A 58 18.20 14.22 2.96
CA LEU A 58 18.30 14.83 4.28
C LEU A 58 19.05 13.88 5.22
N ASP A 59 19.82 14.45 6.13
CA ASP A 59 20.46 13.70 7.21
C ASP A 59 19.71 13.99 8.53
N GLY A 60 19.15 12.95 9.15
CA GLY A 60 18.42 13.06 10.43
C GLY A 60 19.28 13.63 11.57
N HIS A 61 20.61 13.52 11.47
CA HIS A 61 21.52 14.11 12.45
C HIS A 61 21.43 15.63 12.53
N ASP A 62 21.03 16.33 11.46
CA ASP A 62 20.87 17.77 11.45
C ASP A 62 19.62 18.22 12.23
N TYR A 63 18.75 17.30 12.60
CA TYR A 63 17.46 17.56 13.25
C TYR A 63 17.35 17.01 14.67
N VAL A 64 18.43 16.49 15.24
CA VAL A 64 18.43 15.92 16.62
C VAL A 64 18.02 16.96 17.66
N ASP A 65 18.58 18.17 17.59
CA ASP A 65 18.22 19.24 18.53
C ASP A 65 16.75 19.64 18.40
N GLN A 66 16.21 19.64 17.20
CA GLN A 66 14.79 19.91 16.98
C GLN A 66 13.91 18.82 17.61
N ALA A 67 14.29 17.55 17.42
CA ALA A 67 13.53 16.43 18.00
C ALA A 67 13.55 16.47 19.53
N LEU A 68 14.72 16.72 20.14
CA LEU A 68 14.86 16.86 21.58
C LEU A 68 14.07 18.06 22.14
N SER A 69 14.09 19.22 21.44
CA SER A 69 13.31 20.40 21.84
C SER A 69 11.81 20.20 21.76
N ARG A 70 11.33 19.24 20.95
CA ARG A 70 9.92 18.80 20.90
C ARG A 70 9.55 17.78 21.96
N GLY A 71 10.49 17.41 22.84
CA GLY A 71 10.25 16.50 23.94
C GLY A 71 10.54 15.03 23.63
N ALA A 72 11.34 14.73 22.59
CA ALA A 72 11.87 13.38 22.44
C ALA A 72 12.59 12.95 23.71
N VAL A 73 12.34 11.71 24.17
CA VAL A 73 12.97 11.14 25.37
C VAL A 73 14.47 10.89 25.15
N GLY A 74 14.91 10.85 23.91
CA GLY A 74 16.28 10.69 23.48
C GLY A 74 16.40 10.59 21.98
N ALA A 75 17.62 10.43 21.49
CA ALA A 75 17.90 10.21 20.08
C ALA A 75 18.95 9.11 19.88
N VAL A 76 18.75 8.30 18.84
CA VAL A 76 19.75 7.34 18.34
C VAL A 76 20.55 8.03 17.25
N VAL A 77 21.88 8.12 17.44
CA VAL A 77 22.81 8.83 16.56
C VAL A 77 23.98 7.93 16.20
N ARG A 78 24.67 8.24 15.11
CA ARG A 78 25.90 7.52 14.79
C ARG A 78 27.04 7.92 15.76
N LYS A 79 27.91 6.96 16.10
CA LYS A 79 29.07 7.16 16.98
C LYS A 79 29.96 8.32 16.52
N ASP A 80 30.21 8.43 15.21
CA ASP A 80 31.05 9.48 14.62
C ASP A 80 30.41 10.89 14.66
N GLN A 81 29.10 10.98 14.88
CA GLN A 81 28.36 12.23 15.02
C GLN A 81 28.17 12.67 16.47
N LEU A 82 28.50 11.80 17.45
CA LEU A 82 28.21 12.04 18.87
C LEU A 82 28.86 13.34 19.39
N ALA A 83 30.06 13.68 18.92
CA ALA A 83 30.77 14.91 19.31
C ALA A 83 29.98 16.20 19.01
N ARG A 84 29.07 16.19 18.01
CA ARG A 84 28.20 17.32 17.68
C ARG A 84 27.20 17.67 18.80
N TYR A 85 26.95 16.72 19.71
CA TYR A 85 25.93 16.81 20.75
C TYR A 85 26.51 16.67 22.16
N SER A 86 27.76 17.09 22.38
CA SER A 86 28.51 16.88 23.64
C SER A 86 27.80 17.39 24.91
N ASN A 87 26.89 18.35 24.76
CA ASN A 87 26.11 18.95 25.86
C ASN A 87 24.65 18.44 25.92
N ARG A 88 24.32 17.35 25.22
CA ARG A 88 22.96 16.79 25.20
C ARG A 88 22.92 15.45 25.93
N ALA A 89 21.91 15.30 26.79
CA ALA A 89 21.54 14.02 27.38
C ALA A 89 20.55 13.25 26.49
N GLY A 90 20.38 11.96 26.76
CA GLY A 90 19.40 11.13 26.06
C GLY A 90 19.89 10.56 24.72
N LEU A 91 21.18 10.49 24.49
CA LEU A 91 21.74 9.99 23.24
C LEU A 91 22.18 8.53 23.34
N LEU A 92 21.80 7.73 22.35
CA LEU A 92 22.21 6.35 22.12
C LEU A 92 23.09 6.31 20.87
N ALA A 93 24.39 5.98 21.03
CA ALA A 93 25.35 5.99 19.93
C ALA A 93 25.49 4.59 19.31
N VAL A 94 25.32 4.51 17.99
CA VAL A 94 25.38 3.28 17.20
C VAL A 94 26.28 3.45 15.97
N ASP A 95 26.66 2.35 15.31
CA ASP A 95 27.43 2.41 14.07
C ASP A 95 26.57 2.87 12.88
N ASP A 96 25.32 2.40 12.82
CA ASP A 96 24.33 2.76 11.79
C ASP A 96 22.93 2.89 12.41
N THR A 97 22.30 4.04 12.25
CA THR A 97 21.01 4.35 12.85
C THR A 97 19.83 3.64 12.16
N LEU A 98 19.94 3.34 10.87
CA LEU A 98 18.93 2.56 10.16
C LEU A 98 19.00 1.08 10.57
N VAL A 99 20.19 0.50 10.62
CA VAL A 99 20.40 -0.86 11.12
C VAL A 99 19.90 -0.99 12.57
N ALA A 100 20.18 0.00 13.41
CA ALA A 100 19.67 0.03 14.79
C ALA A 100 18.14 0.04 14.85
N LEU A 101 17.47 0.86 14.02
CA LEU A 101 16.00 0.89 13.91
C LEU A 101 15.44 -0.48 13.49
N GLN A 102 16.03 -1.11 12.48
CA GLN A 102 15.63 -2.42 11.97
C GLN A 102 15.88 -3.54 12.99
N THR A 103 17.01 -3.50 13.68
CA THR A 103 17.35 -4.45 14.74
C THR A 103 16.38 -4.35 15.90
N LEU A 104 16.05 -3.13 16.35
CA LEU A 104 15.06 -2.91 17.39
C LEU A 104 13.67 -3.43 16.97
N ALA A 105 13.26 -3.15 15.76
CA ALA A 105 11.98 -3.64 15.21
C ALA A 105 11.93 -5.18 15.18
N THR A 106 13.03 -5.82 14.77
CA THR A 106 13.15 -7.29 14.79
C THR A 106 13.09 -7.85 16.21
N ALA A 107 13.73 -7.18 17.18
CA ALA A 107 13.67 -7.58 18.58
C ALA A 107 12.24 -7.48 19.14
N VAL A 108 11.54 -6.36 18.87
CA VAL A 108 10.14 -6.17 19.24
C VAL A 108 9.25 -7.23 18.58
N ARG A 109 9.46 -7.51 17.28
CA ARG A 109 8.74 -8.56 16.56
C ARG A 109 8.93 -9.95 17.20
N LYS A 110 10.15 -10.29 17.59
CA LYS A 110 10.46 -11.55 18.29
C LYS A 110 9.84 -11.62 19.66
N MET A 111 9.91 -10.52 20.45
CA MET A 111 9.28 -10.43 21.76
C MET A 111 7.76 -10.59 21.69
N TRP A 112 7.12 -9.99 20.69
CA TRP A 112 5.68 -10.11 20.48
C TRP A 112 5.29 -11.56 20.12
N GLY A 113 6.08 -12.27 19.32
CA GLY A 113 6.07 -13.73 19.11
C GLY A 113 4.85 -14.34 18.43
N LYS A 114 3.79 -13.56 18.15
CA LYS A 114 2.55 -14.07 17.56
C LYS A 114 2.59 -14.05 16.02
N THR A 115 1.49 -14.42 15.36
CA THR A 115 1.44 -14.57 13.90
C THR A 115 1.48 -13.24 13.15
N ALA A 116 2.44 -13.12 12.25
CA ALA A 116 2.55 -12.02 11.29
C ALA A 116 2.26 -12.51 9.86
N ILE A 117 1.46 -11.73 9.14
CA ILE A 117 1.03 -12.00 7.77
C ILE A 117 1.69 -10.95 6.87
N GLY A 118 2.62 -11.38 6.01
CA GLY A 118 3.27 -10.51 5.03
C GLY A 118 2.45 -10.40 3.76
N ILE A 119 2.33 -9.21 3.19
CA ILE A 119 1.63 -8.98 1.93
C ILE A 119 2.55 -8.28 0.94
N THR A 120 2.70 -8.84 -0.26
CA THR A 120 3.34 -8.18 -1.40
C THR A 120 2.54 -8.37 -2.68
N GLY A 121 2.98 -7.73 -3.74
CA GLY A 121 2.40 -7.77 -5.07
C GLY A 121 2.65 -6.47 -5.83
N SER A 122 2.40 -6.45 -7.10
CA SER A 122 2.51 -5.24 -7.91
C SER A 122 1.41 -4.23 -7.56
N MET A 123 0.17 -4.71 -7.47
CA MET A 123 -1.02 -3.90 -7.18
C MET A 123 -1.86 -4.55 -6.07
N GLY A 124 -2.75 -3.79 -5.43
CA GLY A 124 -3.72 -4.30 -4.47
C GLY A 124 -3.21 -4.50 -3.05
N LYS A 125 -1.91 -4.41 -2.75
CA LYS A 125 -1.32 -4.66 -1.43
C LYS A 125 -2.06 -3.97 -0.28
N THR A 126 -2.20 -2.66 -0.34
CA THR A 126 -2.83 -1.87 0.72
C THR A 126 -4.32 -2.19 0.86
N THR A 127 -5.04 -2.33 -0.26
CA THR A 127 -6.46 -2.69 -0.24
C THR A 127 -6.65 -4.08 0.39
N THR A 128 -5.82 -5.06 0.00
CA THR A 128 -5.83 -6.41 0.59
C THR A 128 -5.50 -6.36 2.08
N LYS A 129 -4.48 -5.56 2.49
CA LYS A 129 -4.12 -5.36 3.89
C LYS A 129 -5.30 -4.81 4.71
N GLU A 130 -5.97 -3.78 4.23
CA GLU A 130 -7.11 -3.18 4.93
C GLU A 130 -8.30 -4.14 4.99
N ALA A 131 -8.63 -4.81 3.88
CA ALA A 131 -9.69 -5.82 3.85
C ALA A 131 -9.39 -7.00 4.80
N MET A 132 -8.15 -7.48 4.81
CA MET A 132 -7.71 -8.56 5.70
C MET A 132 -7.79 -8.16 7.17
N ALA A 133 -7.27 -6.97 7.51
CA ALA A 133 -7.34 -6.47 8.89
C ALA A 133 -8.79 -6.28 9.34
N HIS A 134 -9.68 -5.82 8.45
CA HIS A 134 -11.11 -5.67 8.71
C HIS A 134 -11.78 -7.02 8.99
N LEU A 135 -11.55 -8.04 8.14
CA LEU A 135 -12.13 -9.37 8.32
C LEU A 135 -11.57 -10.08 9.56
N LEU A 136 -10.27 -10.03 9.79
CA LEU A 136 -9.66 -10.65 10.96
C LEU A 136 -10.14 -9.98 12.27
N ALA A 137 -10.49 -8.70 12.24
CA ALA A 137 -11.00 -7.97 13.42
C ALA A 137 -12.34 -8.50 13.94
N ILE A 138 -13.03 -9.38 13.20
CA ILE A 138 -14.23 -10.10 13.67
C ILE A 138 -13.92 -10.92 14.95
N LYS A 139 -12.74 -11.53 15.02
CA LYS A 139 -12.35 -12.43 16.12
C LYS A 139 -11.06 -12.04 16.85
N TYR A 140 -10.22 -11.18 16.24
CA TYR A 140 -8.87 -10.91 16.71
C TYR A 140 -8.60 -9.41 16.88
N ARG A 141 -7.71 -9.06 17.78
CA ARG A 141 -7.10 -7.72 17.82
C ARG A 141 -5.97 -7.69 16.78
N VAL A 142 -6.16 -6.92 15.72
CA VAL A 142 -5.27 -6.93 14.57
C VAL A 142 -4.42 -5.67 14.53
N HIS A 143 -3.10 -5.85 14.57
CA HIS A 143 -2.17 -4.79 14.18
C HIS A 143 -2.05 -4.75 12.66
N ARG A 144 -2.01 -3.54 12.07
CA ARG A 144 -1.68 -3.34 10.67
C ARG A 144 -0.75 -2.15 10.47
N THR A 145 0.16 -2.27 9.53
CA THR A 145 1.01 -1.14 9.13
C THR A 145 0.16 0.01 8.59
N LYS A 146 0.39 1.23 9.10
CA LYS A 146 -0.36 2.43 8.69
C LYS A 146 0.14 2.97 7.35
N GLY A 147 -0.79 3.44 6.52
CA GLY A 147 -0.45 4.08 5.24
C GLY A 147 0.44 3.19 4.37
N ASN A 148 1.56 3.75 3.91
CA ASN A 148 2.56 3.10 3.08
C ASN A 148 3.85 2.72 3.85
N PHE A 149 3.76 2.39 5.12
CA PHE A 149 4.89 1.90 5.92
C PHE A 149 5.29 0.49 5.48
N ASN A 150 5.81 0.38 4.25
CA ASN A 150 6.08 -0.88 3.56
C ASN A 150 7.52 -1.02 3.03
N ASN A 151 8.40 -0.07 3.38
CA ASN A 151 9.82 -0.05 2.98
C ASN A 151 10.75 -0.16 4.20
N HIS A 152 12.06 -0.09 3.95
CA HIS A 152 13.13 -0.25 4.95
C HIS A 152 13.13 0.77 6.10
N PHE A 153 12.36 1.87 6.01
CA PHE A 153 12.11 2.82 7.10
C PHE A 153 10.73 2.59 7.75
N GLY A 154 9.70 2.49 6.92
CA GLY A 154 8.32 2.46 7.38
C GLY A 154 7.93 1.15 8.06
N LEU A 155 8.33 0.00 7.49
CA LEU A 155 8.02 -1.30 8.08
C LEU A 155 8.59 -1.46 9.51
N PRO A 156 9.86 -1.12 9.78
CA PRO A 156 10.39 -1.12 11.15
C PRO A 156 9.56 -0.23 12.10
N LEU A 157 9.26 1.01 11.71
CA LEU A 157 8.43 1.91 12.52
C LEU A 157 7.04 1.32 12.78
N GLY A 158 6.43 0.68 11.78
CA GLY A 158 5.17 -0.02 11.94
C GLY A 158 5.25 -1.14 12.98
N LEU A 159 6.27 -1.98 12.92
CA LEU A 159 6.47 -3.08 13.87
C LEU A 159 6.75 -2.60 15.30
N LEU A 160 7.41 -1.47 15.47
CA LEU A 160 7.65 -0.88 16.78
C LEU A 160 6.36 -0.43 17.48
N THR A 161 5.25 -0.31 16.76
CA THR A 161 3.91 -0.04 17.34
C THR A 161 3.16 -1.31 17.74
N LEU A 162 3.75 -2.51 17.61
CA LEU A 162 3.20 -3.74 18.16
C LEU A 162 3.07 -3.66 19.67
N GLU A 163 1.91 -4.06 20.19
CA GLU A 163 1.63 -4.15 21.61
C GLU A 163 1.19 -5.59 21.96
N PRO A 164 1.37 -6.05 23.22
CA PRO A 164 1.05 -7.42 23.62
C PRO A 164 -0.40 -7.82 23.37
N GLU A 165 -1.33 -6.87 23.34
CA GLU A 165 -2.76 -7.07 23.17
C GLU A 165 -3.15 -7.50 21.76
N TYR A 166 -2.33 -7.20 20.74
CA TYR A 166 -2.60 -7.66 19.39
C TYR A 166 -2.39 -9.17 19.28
N ASP A 167 -3.31 -9.85 18.57
CA ASP A 167 -3.27 -11.28 18.32
C ASP A 167 -2.61 -11.61 16.98
N LEU A 168 -2.79 -10.73 15.99
CA LEU A 168 -2.29 -10.87 14.63
C LEU A 168 -1.67 -9.55 14.16
N ALA A 169 -0.68 -9.65 13.27
CA ALA A 169 -0.13 -8.49 12.58
C ALA A 169 -0.19 -8.67 11.07
N VAL A 170 -0.72 -7.68 10.36
CA VAL A 170 -0.77 -7.61 8.90
C VAL A 170 0.21 -6.57 8.41
N VAL A 171 1.24 -7.00 7.67
CA VAL A 171 2.41 -6.20 7.34
C VAL A 171 2.58 -6.12 5.82
N GLU A 172 2.45 -4.92 5.27
CA GLU A 172 2.67 -4.67 3.85
C GLU A 172 4.17 -4.57 3.55
N MET A 173 4.63 -5.23 2.48
CA MET A 173 6.01 -5.22 2.00
C MET A 173 6.06 -4.74 0.55
N GLY A 174 6.61 -3.54 0.36
CA GLY A 174 6.88 -2.95 -0.94
C GLY A 174 8.30 -3.24 -1.40
N MET A 175 8.54 -3.10 -2.70
CA MET A 175 9.87 -3.16 -3.27
C MET A 175 9.99 -2.29 -4.51
N SER A 176 11.17 -1.79 -4.75
CA SER A 176 11.62 -1.18 -6.01
C SER A 176 12.78 -1.96 -6.62
N HIS A 177 13.52 -2.75 -5.82
CA HIS A 177 14.68 -3.54 -6.25
C HIS A 177 14.60 -4.98 -5.71
N ALA A 178 15.34 -5.89 -6.34
CA ALA A 178 15.52 -7.25 -5.85
C ALA A 178 16.23 -7.25 -4.47
N GLY A 179 15.91 -8.23 -3.60
CA GLY A 179 16.45 -8.35 -2.25
C GLY A 179 15.78 -7.50 -1.18
N GLU A 180 14.94 -6.53 -1.57
CA GLU A 180 14.25 -5.67 -0.61
C GLU A 180 13.19 -6.45 0.17
N ILE A 181 12.41 -7.32 -0.47
CA ILE A 181 11.42 -8.17 0.21
C ILE A 181 12.13 -9.11 1.20
N THR A 182 13.26 -9.72 0.81
CA THR A 182 14.07 -10.54 1.72
C THR A 182 14.48 -9.74 2.96
N SER A 183 14.95 -8.50 2.77
CA SER A 183 15.38 -7.63 3.87
C SER A 183 14.22 -7.29 4.80
N LEU A 184 13.05 -6.94 4.25
CA LEU A 184 11.84 -6.65 5.01
C LEU A 184 11.30 -7.89 5.74
N ALA A 185 11.33 -9.05 5.10
CA ALA A 185 10.87 -10.31 5.68
C ALA A 185 11.76 -10.77 6.84
N ARG A 186 13.09 -10.52 6.78
CA ARG A 186 14.00 -10.76 7.91
C ARG A 186 13.68 -9.92 9.13
N ILE A 187 13.11 -8.73 8.95
CA ILE A 187 12.68 -7.86 10.04
C ILE A 187 11.30 -8.30 10.56
N ALA A 188 10.34 -8.53 9.65
CA ALA A 188 8.96 -8.83 10.01
C ALA A 188 8.72 -10.27 10.44
N LEU A 189 9.59 -11.22 10.03
CA LEU A 189 9.46 -12.66 10.32
C LEU A 189 8.03 -13.16 10.10
N PRO A 190 7.51 -13.13 8.86
CA PRO A 190 6.14 -13.53 8.57
C PRO A 190 5.96 -15.04 8.74
N ASN A 191 4.80 -15.43 9.27
CA ASN A 191 4.37 -16.83 9.36
C ASN A 191 3.49 -17.21 8.17
N GLN A 192 2.82 -16.22 7.58
CA GLN A 192 1.95 -16.37 6.43
C GLN A 192 2.28 -15.29 5.40
N ALA A 193 2.09 -15.58 4.13
CA ALA A 193 2.33 -14.65 3.03
C ALA A 193 1.13 -14.58 2.09
N VAL A 194 0.88 -13.38 1.58
CA VAL A 194 -0.10 -13.16 0.51
C VAL A 194 0.60 -12.47 -0.64
N ILE A 195 0.46 -13.03 -1.86
CA ILE A 195 0.95 -12.40 -3.08
C ILE A 195 -0.23 -12.10 -4.00
N THR A 196 -0.51 -10.82 -4.21
CA THR A 196 -1.71 -10.39 -4.93
C THR A 196 -1.59 -10.62 -6.44
N ASN A 197 -0.51 -10.15 -7.05
CA ASN A 197 -0.25 -10.28 -8.48
C ASN A 197 1.18 -9.86 -8.85
N VAL A 198 1.58 -10.18 -10.09
CA VAL A 198 2.77 -9.67 -10.76
C VAL A 198 2.35 -8.88 -12.00
N ALA A 199 2.82 -7.63 -12.09
CA ALA A 199 2.53 -6.75 -13.21
C ALA A 199 3.76 -5.87 -13.52
N PRO A 200 3.87 -5.30 -14.72
CA PRO A 200 4.95 -4.40 -15.09
C PRO A 200 4.85 -3.08 -14.30
N VAL A 201 5.60 -3.02 -13.20
CA VAL A 201 5.79 -1.87 -12.32
C VAL A 201 7.28 -1.77 -12.00
N HIS A 202 7.80 -0.57 -11.67
CA HIS A 202 9.23 -0.36 -11.37
C HIS A 202 10.17 -0.84 -12.49
N LEU A 203 9.76 -0.67 -13.76
CA LEU A 203 10.49 -1.15 -14.92
C LEU A 203 11.84 -0.44 -15.12
N GLU A 204 12.08 0.68 -14.43
CA GLU A 204 13.40 1.32 -14.39
C GLU A 204 14.43 0.54 -13.55
N SER A 205 13.97 -0.36 -12.67
CA SER A 205 14.82 -1.14 -11.77
C SER A 205 14.83 -2.64 -12.08
N PHE A 206 14.03 -3.10 -13.03
CA PHE A 206 13.92 -4.50 -13.42
C PHE A 206 13.95 -4.67 -14.94
N ASP A 207 14.79 -5.57 -15.42
CA ASP A 207 14.94 -5.87 -16.85
C ASP A 207 13.74 -6.64 -17.43
N SER A 208 12.90 -7.25 -16.58
CA SER A 208 11.79 -8.08 -17.02
C SER A 208 10.71 -8.26 -15.95
N ILE A 209 9.51 -8.65 -16.37
CA ILE A 209 8.41 -9.05 -15.47
C ILE A 209 8.81 -10.29 -14.65
N ALA A 210 9.59 -11.20 -15.22
CA ALA A 210 10.13 -12.36 -14.51
C ALA A 210 11.05 -11.95 -13.35
N GLY A 211 11.86 -10.89 -13.51
CA GLY A 211 12.65 -10.29 -12.43
C GLY A 211 11.77 -9.76 -11.30
N ILE A 212 10.67 -9.06 -11.64
CA ILE A 212 9.67 -8.61 -10.66
C ILE A 212 9.04 -9.80 -9.94
N ALA A 213 8.68 -10.87 -10.67
CA ALA A 213 8.12 -12.09 -10.10
C ALA A 213 9.10 -12.74 -9.11
N ARG A 214 10.37 -12.87 -9.50
CA ARG A 214 11.43 -13.43 -8.66
C ARG A 214 11.60 -12.64 -7.36
N ALA A 215 11.62 -11.31 -7.44
CA ALA A 215 11.72 -10.46 -6.25
C ALA A 215 10.50 -10.59 -5.32
N LYS A 216 9.28 -10.82 -5.84
CA LYS A 216 8.10 -11.05 -4.99
C LYS A 216 8.10 -12.45 -4.38
N TYR A 217 8.69 -13.44 -5.08
CA TYR A 217 8.85 -14.79 -4.58
C TYR A 217 9.73 -14.86 -3.30
N GLU A 218 10.61 -13.89 -3.10
CA GLU A 218 11.41 -13.74 -1.88
C GLU A 218 10.56 -13.80 -0.58
N LEU A 219 9.28 -13.36 -0.64
CA LEU A 219 8.40 -13.47 0.51
C LEU A 219 8.03 -14.93 0.83
N ILE A 220 7.87 -15.78 -0.19
CA ILE A 220 7.60 -17.21 -0.01
C ILE A 220 8.84 -17.92 0.56
N GLU A 221 10.03 -17.58 0.05
CA GLU A 221 11.30 -18.14 0.54
C GLU A 221 11.58 -17.78 2.01
N ALA A 222 11.06 -16.64 2.47
CA ALA A 222 11.22 -16.19 3.85
C ALA A 222 10.26 -16.85 4.85
N LEU A 223 9.26 -17.61 4.38
CA LEU A 223 8.32 -18.31 5.26
C LEU A 223 9.00 -19.48 5.99
N PRO A 224 8.64 -19.73 7.26
CA PRO A 224 9.10 -20.90 7.98
C PRO A 224 8.52 -22.19 7.38
N HIS A 225 9.17 -23.33 7.68
CA HIS A 225 8.59 -24.64 7.42
C HIS A 225 7.21 -24.75 8.08
N GLY A 226 6.19 -25.11 7.31
CA GLY A 226 4.80 -25.13 7.81
C GLY A 226 4.07 -23.79 7.80
N GLY A 227 4.68 -22.72 7.26
CA GLY A 227 4.01 -21.48 6.97
C GLY A 227 2.89 -21.62 5.94
N THR A 228 2.11 -20.56 5.73
CA THR A 228 1.00 -20.55 4.75
C THR A 228 1.25 -19.51 3.66
N ALA A 229 1.14 -19.91 2.40
CA ALA A 229 1.19 -19.05 1.23
C ALA A 229 -0.19 -18.93 0.59
N VAL A 230 -0.73 -17.70 0.51
CA VAL A 230 -1.99 -17.39 -0.18
C VAL A 230 -1.66 -16.74 -1.52
N LEU A 231 -2.00 -17.41 -2.62
CA LEU A 231 -1.50 -17.15 -3.96
C LEU A 231 -2.64 -16.96 -4.96
N ASN A 232 -2.47 -16.02 -5.90
CA ASN A 232 -3.43 -15.76 -6.96
C ASN A 232 -3.30 -16.83 -8.06
N ALA A 233 -4.33 -17.65 -8.22
CA ALA A 233 -4.40 -18.72 -9.21
C ALA A 233 -4.47 -18.20 -10.65
N ASP A 234 -5.00 -16.99 -10.85
CA ASP A 234 -5.21 -16.40 -12.16
C ASP A 234 -4.02 -15.56 -12.66
N ASP A 235 -2.99 -15.38 -11.82
CA ASP A 235 -1.76 -14.70 -12.21
C ASP A 235 -0.72 -15.70 -12.70
N GLU A 236 -0.19 -15.47 -13.90
CA GLU A 236 0.73 -16.39 -14.59
C GLU A 236 1.96 -16.77 -13.75
N TYR A 237 2.52 -15.81 -13.00
CA TYR A 237 3.71 -16.05 -12.17
C TYR A 237 3.33 -16.54 -10.77
N VAL A 238 2.37 -15.87 -10.12
CA VAL A 238 2.01 -16.16 -8.71
C VAL A 238 1.46 -17.57 -8.57
N SER A 239 0.70 -18.07 -9.55
CA SER A 239 0.16 -19.42 -9.56
C SER A 239 1.24 -20.52 -9.50
N GLN A 240 2.49 -20.19 -9.86
CA GLN A 240 3.63 -21.12 -9.85
C GLN A 240 4.37 -21.13 -8.49
N PHE A 241 4.20 -20.11 -7.66
CA PHE A 241 5.00 -19.89 -6.45
C PHE A 241 4.80 -20.95 -5.36
N GLY A 242 3.72 -21.72 -5.44
CA GLY A 242 3.45 -22.81 -4.51
C GLY A 242 4.17 -24.13 -4.82
N ARG A 243 4.79 -24.30 -6.00
CA ARG A 243 5.30 -25.59 -6.48
C ARG A 243 6.37 -26.23 -5.56
N ASP A 244 7.33 -25.40 -5.13
CA ASP A 244 8.45 -25.87 -4.32
C ASP A 244 8.32 -25.51 -2.84
N PHE A 245 7.24 -24.82 -2.48
CA PHE A 245 6.99 -24.41 -1.10
C PHE A 245 6.57 -25.63 -0.25
N LYS A 246 7.21 -25.81 0.90
CA LYS A 246 6.99 -26.97 1.80
C LYS A 246 5.95 -26.71 2.90
N GLY A 247 5.24 -25.60 2.83
CA GLY A 247 4.15 -25.24 3.73
C GLY A 247 2.78 -25.44 3.09
N LYS A 248 1.77 -24.82 3.71
CA LYS A 248 0.40 -24.81 3.19
C LYS A 248 0.27 -23.79 2.06
N VAL A 249 -0.31 -24.19 0.95
CA VAL A 249 -0.70 -23.30 -0.15
C VAL A 249 -2.21 -23.18 -0.19
N VAL A 250 -2.72 -21.97 -0.29
CA VAL A 250 -4.13 -21.63 -0.49
C VAL A 250 -4.24 -20.77 -1.74
N MET A 251 -4.99 -21.23 -2.72
CA MET A 251 -5.17 -20.53 -3.99
C MET A 251 -6.45 -19.72 -3.99
N PHE A 252 -6.39 -18.47 -4.47
CA PHE A 252 -7.58 -17.66 -4.72
C PHE A 252 -7.65 -17.20 -6.17
N GLY A 253 -8.87 -17.02 -6.71
CA GLY A 253 -9.04 -16.60 -8.10
C GLY A 253 -10.49 -16.46 -8.51
N LEU A 254 -10.73 -16.02 -9.76
CA LEU A 254 -12.04 -15.87 -10.36
C LEU A 254 -12.33 -16.92 -11.43
N LYS A 255 -11.28 -17.43 -12.07
CA LYS A 255 -11.42 -18.32 -13.22
C LYS A 255 -11.30 -19.78 -12.80
N PRO A 256 -12.23 -20.65 -13.19
CA PRO A 256 -12.00 -22.07 -13.14
C PRO A 256 -10.94 -22.41 -14.20
N THR A 257 -9.65 -22.41 -13.83
CA THR A 257 -8.60 -22.85 -14.74
C THR A 257 -8.46 -24.36 -14.64
N ALA A 258 -8.36 -25.06 -15.78
CA ALA A 258 -8.21 -26.50 -15.84
C ALA A 258 -6.91 -27.00 -15.17
N CYS A 259 -5.97 -26.11 -14.89
CA CYS A 259 -4.64 -26.45 -14.37
C CYS A 259 -4.46 -26.20 -12.86
N ILE A 260 -5.16 -25.21 -12.28
CA ILE A 260 -5.02 -24.86 -10.85
C ILE A 260 -6.40 -24.46 -10.35
N ALA A 261 -6.98 -25.28 -9.48
CA ALA A 261 -8.24 -24.95 -8.81
C ALA A 261 -7.98 -23.93 -7.70
N ALA A 262 -8.83 -22.90 -7.62
CA ALA A 262 -8.81 -21.96 -6.51
C ALA A 262 -9.62 -22.52 -5.33
N ASP A 263 -9.00 -22.53 -4.13
CA ASP A 263 -9.66 -22.92 -2.87
C ASP A 263 -10.71 -21.90 -2.44
N VAL A 264 -10.47 -20.63 -2.80
CA VAL A 264 -11.36 -19.49 -2.52
C VAL A 264 -11.57 -18.71 -3.80
N ARG A 265 -12.83 -18.68 -4.28
CA ARG A 265 -13.14 -18.05 -5.56
C ARG A 265 -14.39 -17.19 -5.49
N ALA A 266 -14.59 -16.32 -6.49
CA ALA A 266 -15.81 -15.55 -6.66
C ALA A 266 -16.53 -15.97 -7.93
N GLU A 267 -17.83 -16.14 -7.82
CA GLU A 267 -18.76 -16.41 -8.93
C GLU A 267 -19.85 -15.34 -8.96
N ASN A 268 -20.60 -15.25 -10.06
CA ASN A 268 -21.75 -14.36 -10.21
C ASN A 268 -21.44 -12.87 -9.85
N ILE A 269 -20.31 -12.35 -10.35
CA ILE A 269 -19.85 -11.00 -10.03
C ILE A 269 -20.75 -9.96 -10.71
N GLU A 270 -21.33 -9.08 -9.91
CA GLU A 270 -22.19 -7.97 -10.33
C GLU A 270 -21.63 -6.64 -9.81
N VAL A 271 -21.40 -5.67 -10.69
CA VAL A 271 -20.98 -4.30 -10.33
C VAL A 271 -22.22 -3.46 -10.04
N LEU A 272 -22.38 -2.98 -8.79
CA LEU A 272 -23.55 -2.23 -8.32
C LEU A 272 -23.33 -0.70 -8.39
N GLY A 273 -22.45 -0.24 -9.24
CA GLY A 273 -22.10 1.19 -9.31
C GLY A 273 -21.47 1.68 -8.01
N PRO A 274 -21.91 2.83 -7.46
CA PRO A 274 -21.34 3.39 -6.23
C PRO A 274 -21.49 2.51 -4.99
N GLU A 275 -22.41 1.55 -5.02
CA GLU A 275 -22.67 0.62 -3.90
C GLU A 275 -21.65 -0.53 -3.83
N GLY A 276 -20.71 -0.60 -4.79
CA GLY A 276 -19.65 -1.58 -4.79
C GLY A 276 -19.87 -2.77 -5.72
N THR A 277 -19.53 -3.96 -5.26
CA THR A 277 -19.59 -5.20 -6.03
C THR A 277 -20.23 -6.32 -5.22
N ARG A 278 -21.17 -7.03 -5.80
CA ARG A 278 -21.79 -8.25 -5.25
C ARG A 278 -21.20 -9.47 -5.96
N PHE A 279 -21.00 -10.55 -5.23
CA PHE A 279 -20.57 -11.83 -5.78
C PHE A 279 -20.84 -12.98 -4.81
N ASP A 280 -20.76 -14.21 -5.30
CA ASP A 280 -20.78 -15.40 -4.45
C ASP A 280 -19.35 -15.76 -4.07
N LEU A 281 -19.01 -15.67 -2.77
CA LEU A 281 -17.77 -16.19 -2.22
C LEU A 281 -17.89 -17.72 -2.10
N VAL A 282 -17.13 -18.45 -2.88
CA VAL A 282 -17.14 -19.92 -2.87
C VAL A 282 -15.89 -20.42 -2.16
N SER A 283 -16.11 -21.20 -1.11
CA SER A 283 -15.09 -21.89 -0.36
C SER A 283 -15.59 -23.29 -0.03
N ARG A 284 -14.77 -24.32 -0.27
CA ARG A 284 -15.18 -25.73 -0.12
C ARG A 284 -16.47 -26.07 -0.87
N GLU A 285 -16.60 -25.54 -2.10
CA GLU A 285 -17.76 -25.70 -2.99
C GLU A 285 -19.09 -25.18 -2.45
N VAL A 286 -19.09 -24.37 -1.38
CA VAL A 286 -20.29 -23.77 -0.82
C VAL A 286 -20.30 -22.27 -1.15
N PRO A 287 -21.25 -21.78 -1.97
CA PRO A 287 -21.38 -20.37 -2.27
C PRO A 287 -22.04 -19.60 -1.10
N GLN A 288 -21.47 -18.44 -0.80
CA GLN A 288 -21.99 -17.46 0.16
C GLN A 288 -22.13 -16.11 -0.54
N PRO A 289 -23.34 -15.58 -0.75
CA PRO A 289 -23.51 -14.24 -1.28
C PRO A 289 -22.86 -13.19 -0.39
N VAL A 290 -22.08 -12.30 -0.98
CA VAL A 290 -21.39 -11.20 -0.30
C VAL A 290 -21.52 -9.90 -1.09
N GLN A 291 -21.51 -8.78 -0.39
CA GLN A 291 -21.42 -7.45 -0.98
C GLN A 291 -20.23 -6.72 -0.39
N SER A 292 -19.39 -6.19 -1.26
CA SER A 292 -18.22 -5.37 -0.89
C SER A 292 -18.41 -3.94 -1.40
N PRO A 293 -18.14 -2.90 -0.60
CA PRO A 293 -18.17 -1.53 -1.06
C PRO A 293 -17.03 -1.17 -2.02
N LEU A 294 -16.06 -2.07 -2.19
CA LEU A 294 -14.95 -1.87 -3.10
C LEU A 294 -15.40 -2.06 -4.55
N LEU A 295 -14.99 -1.13 -5.41
CA LEU A 295 -15.41 -1.06 -6.80
C LEU A 295 -14.54 -1.91 -7.71
N GLY A 296 -15.18 -2.62 -8.65
CA GLY A 296 -14.54 -3.28 -9.78
C GLY A 296 -13.93 -4.65 -9.45
N THR A 297 -13.83 -5.47 -10.50
CA THR A 297 -13.38 -6.86 -10.44
C THR A 297 -11.98 -7.03 -9.84
N HIS A 298 -11.09 -6.07 -10.06
CA HIS A 298 -9.75 -6.09 -9.45
C HIS A 298 -9.79 -6.06 -7.92
N ASN A 299 -10.82 -5.45 -7.32
CA ASN A 299 -11.01 -5.44 -5.88
C ASN A 299 -11.66 -6.73 -5.36
N VAL A 300 -12.37 -7.48 -6.20
CA VAL A 300 -12.82 -8.84 -5.84
C VAL A 300 -11.61 -9.72 -5.54
N TYR A 301 -10.54 -9.68 -6.35
CA TYR A 301 -9.28 -10.38 -6.03
C TYR A 301 -8.70 -9.97 -4.67
N ASN A 302 -8.71 -8.67 -4.34
CA ASN A 302 -8.20 -8.19 -3.06
C ASN A 302 -9.03 -8.72 -1.88
N VAL A 303 -10.36 -8.79 -2.05
CA VAL A 303 -11.28 -9.37 -1.05
C VAL A 303 -11.08 -10.87 -0.92
N LEU A 304 -10.92 -11.61 -2.03
CA LEU A 304 -10.66 -13.06 -2.00
C LEU A 304 -9.35 -13.40 -1.27
N ALA A 305 -8.28 -12.64 -1.53
CA ALA A 305 -7.02 -12.80 -0.84
C ALA A 305 -7.17 -12.58 0.68
N ALA A 306 -7.94 -11.57 1.08
CA ALA A 306 -8.25 -11.30 2.48
C ALA A 306 -9.15 -12.39 3.09
N ALA A 307 -10.16 -12.83 2.35
CA ALA A 307 -11.07 -13.91 2.78
C ALA A 307 -10.33 -15.23 2.95
N ALA A 308 -9.37 -15.55 2.07
CA ALA A 308 -8.56 -16.76 2.20
C ALA A 308 -7.82 -16.82 3.54
N ILE A 309 -7.19 -15.72 3.97
CA ILE A 309 -6.57 -15.63 5.29
C ILE A 309 -7.61 -15.67 6.41
N ALA A 310 -8.76 -14.99 6.27
CA ALA A 310 -9.81 -15.00 7.28
C ALA A 310 -10.35 -16.42 7.52
N LEU A 311 -10.58 -17.18 6.46
CA LEU A 311 -10.99 -18.59 6.51
C LEU A 311 -9.95 -19.47 7.20
N GLU A 312 -8.66 -19.25 6.93
CA GLU A 312 -7.54 -19.96 7.60
C GLU A 312 -7.51 -19.67 9.12
N HIS A 313 -7.98 -18.52 9.53
CA HIS A 313 -8.12 -18.14 10.95
C HIS A 313 -9.51 -18.49 11.55
N GLY A 314 -10.29 -19.35 10.87
CA GLY A 314 -11.55 -19.86 11.39
C GLY A 314 -12.71 -18.87 11.36
N ILE A 315 -12.61 -17.80 10.56
CA ILE A 315 -13.72 -16.91 10.27
C ILE A 315 -14.57 -17.56 9.18
N THR A 316 -15.86 -17.72 9.41
CA THR A 316 -16.76 -18.42 8.50
C THR A 316 -17.16 -17.56 7.30
N PRO A 317 -17.58 -18.13 6.16
CA PRO A 317 -18.09 -17.37 5.02
C PRO A 317 -19.26 -16.44 5.39
N SER A 318 -20.13 -16.86 6.30
CA SER A 318 -21.26 -16.04 6.77
C SER A 318 -20.81 -14.83 7.60
N GLU A 319 -19.78 -15.01 8.46
CA GLU A 319 -19.19 -13.88 9.20
C GLU A 319 -18.50 -12.89 8.26
N ILE A 320 -17.81 -13.38 7.22
CA ILE A 320 -17.23 -12.55 6.16
C ILE A 320 -18.32 -11.75 5.46
N ALA A 321 -19.42 -12.40 5.06
CA ALA A 321 -20.55 -11.75 4.40
C ALA A 321 -21.17 -10.64 5.25
N GLY A 322 -21.28 -10.85 6.55
CA GLY A 322 -21.80 -9.86 7.49
C GLY A 322 -20.86 -8.66 7.71
N ALA A 323 -19.55 -8.85 7.62
CA ALA A 323 -18.58 -7.80 7.89
C ALA A 323 -18.21 -6.97 6.65
N LEU A 324 -18.15 -7.57 5.46
CA LEU A 324 -17.70 -6.90 4.23
C LEU A 324 -18.43 -5.58 3.90
N PRO A 325 -19.76 -5.42 4.08
CA PRO A 325 -20.44 -4.17 3.76
C PRO A 325 -19.93 -2.95 4.54
N SER A 326 -19.31 -3.14 5.69
CA SER A 326 -18.75 -2.06 6.53
C SER A 326 -17.27 -1.76 6.23
N LEU A 327 -16.64 -2.48 5.31
CA LEU A 327 -15.26 -2.22 4.88
C LEU A 327 -15.13 -0.83 4.27
N GLN A 328 -14.15 -0.06 4.73
CA GLN A 328 -13.87 1.26 4.15
C GLN A 328 -12.71 1.16 3.14
N PRO A 329 -12.85 1.76 1.95
CA PRO A 329 -11.73 1.88 1.02
C PRO A 329 -10.56 2.63 1.68
N ALA A 330 -9.33 2.22 1.40
CA ALA A 330 -8.15 2.94 1.83
C ALA A 330 -8.12 4.35 1.20
N ASP A 331 -7.45 5.29 1.88
CA ASP A 331 -7.39 6.69 1.40
C ASP A 331 -6.89 6.79 -0.04
N LYS A 332 -7.62 7.52 -0.87
CA LYS A 332 -7.35 7.77 -2.31
C LYS A 332 -7.25 6.49 -3.16
N ARG A 333 -7.94 5.41 -2.76
CA ARG A 333 -7.93 4.12 -3.47
C ARG A 333 -9.34 3.66 -3.80
N GLY A 334 -9.87 4.21 -4.89
CA GLY A 334 -11.22 3.88 -5.36
C GLY A 334 -12.33 4.35 -4.43
N GLN A 335 -12.10 5.43 -3.67
CA GLN A 335 -13.14 6.05 -2.85
C GLN A 335 -14.19 6.72 -3.73
N VAL A 336 -15.44 6.61 -3.33
CA VAL A 336 -16.55 7.36 -3.95
C VAL A 336 -16.74 8.67 -3.20
N VAL A 337 -16.62 9.79 -3.92
CA VAL A 337 -16.87 11.13 -3.40
C VAL A 337 -18.02 11.74 -4.18
N GLN A 338 -19.03 12.27 -3.48
CA GLN A 338 -20.15 12.99 -4.10
C GLN A 338 -19.89 14.49 -4.09
N LEU A 339 -20.08 15.14 -5.25
CA LEU A 339 -20.08 16.59 -5.43
C LEU A 339 -21.41 17.01 -6.06
N GLY A 340 -22.41 17.33 -5.22
CA GLY A 340 -23.79 17.44 -5.68
C GLY A 340 -24.26 16.13 -6.34
N ASN A 341 -24.73 16.21 -7.57
CA ASN A 341 -25.17 15.06 -8.35
C ASN A 341 -24.05 14.46 -9.26
N ILE A 342 -22.78 14.76 -8.97
CA ILE A 342 -21.62 14.20 -9.69
C ILE A 342 -20.93 13.18 -8.78
N THR A 343 -20.66 11.99 -9.33
CA THR A 343 -19.92 10.95 -8.61
C THR A 343 -18.45 10.96 -9.03
N VAL A 344 -17.54 11.04 -8.07
CA VAL A 344 -16.09 11.01 -8.31
C VAL A 344 -15.50 9.72 -7.78
N LEU A 345 -14.87 8.95 -8.67
CA LEU A 345 -14.03 7.81 -8.30
C LEU A 345 -12.62 8.34 -7.99
N TYR A 346 -12.34 8.47 -6.70
CA TYR A 346 -11.12 9.07 -6.20
C TYR A 346 -10.03 8.01 -5.98
N ASP A 347 -9.14 7.82 -6.95
CA ASP A 347 -8.10 6.80 -6.98
C ASP A 347 -6.71 7.39 -7.32
N CYS A 348 -6.31 8.44 -6.57
CA CYS A 348 -5.12 9.25 -6.81
C CYS A 348 -3.89 8.82 -6.01
N TYR A 349 -3.92 7.69 -5.31
CA TYR A 349 -2.76 7.28 -4.49
C TYR A 349 -1.57 6.88 -5.34
N ASN A 350 -1.78 6.03 -6.36
CA ASN A 350 -0.77 5.61 -7.33
C ASN A 350 -1.44 5.10 -8.62
N SER A 351 -0.66 5.05 -9.72
CA SER A 351 -1.12 4.55 -11.01
C SER A 351 -0.03 3.72 -11.69
N SER A 352 -0.48 2.73 -12.44
CA SER A 352 0.30 1.97 -13.43
C SER A 352 -0.63 1.61 -14.60
N PRO A 353 -0.12 1.17 -15.76
CA PRO A 353 -0.96 0.88 -16.91
C PRO A 353 -2.12 -0.08 -16.61
N LYS A 354 -1.84 -1.24 -16.01
CA LYS A 354 -2.88 -2.20 -15.62
C LYS A 354 -3.87 -1.64 -14.58
N ALA A 355 -3.39 -0.81 -13.62
CA ALA A 355 -4.25 -0.21 -12.63
C ALA A 355 -5.16 0.88 -13.23
N LEU A 356 -4.67 1.65 -14.20
CA LEU A 356 -5.47 2.64 -14.93
C LEU A 356 -6.55 1.92 -15.76
N MET A 357 -6.18 0.91 -16.54
CA MET A 357 -7.11 0.12 -17.34
C MET A 357 -8.22 -0.51 -16.48
N ALA A 358 -7.89 -1.10 -15.35
CA ALA A 358 -8.87 -1.67 -14.42
C ALA A 358 -9.82 -0.63 -13.81
N ALA A 359 -9.32 0.58 -13.52
CA ALA A 359 -10.15 1.68 -13.04
C ALA A 359 -11.07 2.23 -14.15
N VAL A 360 -10.60 2.27 -15.41
CA VAL A 360 -11.39 2.63 -16.59
C VAL A 360 -12.51 1.61 -16.81
N ASP A 361 -12.22 0.31 -16.68
CA ASP A 361 -13.26 -0.74 -16.78
C ASP A 361 -14.31 -0.59 -15.68
N THR A 362 -13.88 -0.24 -14.47
CA THR A 362 -14.80 0.04 -13.36
C THR A 362 -15.68 1.24 -13.67
N LEU A 363 -15.10 2.35 -14.16
CA LEU A 363 -15.84 3.53 -14.58
C LEU A 363 -16.85 3.20 -15.69
N ALA A 364 -16.43 2.41 -16.70
CA ALA A 364 -17.25 2.02 -17.84
C ALA A 364 -18.50 1.20 -17.40
N ALA A 365 -18.38 0.41 -16.35
CA ALA A 365 -19.49 -0.38 -15.80
C ALA A 365 -20.47 0.42 -14.93
N MET A 366 -20.11 1.65 -14.51
CA MET A 366 -20.98 2.46 -13.64
C MET A 366 -22.13 3.10 -14.42
N PRO A 367 -23.33 3.19 -13.83
CA PRO A 367 -24.42 3.98 -14.39
C PRO A 367 -24.03 5.48 -14.38
N ALA A 368 -24.12 6.16 -15.49
CA ALA A 368 -23.77 7.57 -15.64
C ALA A 368 -24.41 8.18 -16.91
N GLN A 369 -24.64 9.49 -16.89
CA GLN A 369 -24.97 10.24 -18.12
C GLN A 369 -23.72 10.37 -19.00
N ARG A 370 -22.60 10.77 -18.38
CA ARG A 370 -21.28 10.81 -19.03
C ARG A 370 -20.22 10.24 -18.08
N ARG A 371 -19.16 9.70 -18.67
CA ARG A 371 -18.01 9.14 -17.97
C ARG A 371 -16.74 9.87 -18.39
N ILE A 372 -16.07 10.49 -17.44
CA ILE A 372 -14.89 11.32 -17.66
C ILE A 372 -13.69 10.66 -17.00
N VAL A 373 -12.63 10.44 -17.76
CA VAL A 373 -11.35 9.97 -17.22
C VAL A 373 -10.41 11.16 -17.07
N VAL A 374 -9.93 11.42 -15.86
CA VAL A 374 -8.83 12.34 -15.58
C VAL A 374 -7.63 11.50 -15.16
N ALA A 375 -6.68 11.33 -16.07
CA ALA A 375 -5.52 10.48 -15.90
C ALA A 375 -4.24 11.30 -15.86
N GLY A 376 -3.54 11.25 -14.74
CA GLY A 376 -2.22 11.85 -14.63
C GLY A 376 -1.11 10.91 -15.08
N GLU A 377 0.10 11.47 -15.18
CA GLU A 377 1.32 10.77 -15.52
C GLU A 377 1.53 9.53 -14.63
N MET A 378 1.97 8.44 -15.24
CA MET A 378 2.42 7.22 -14.55
C MET A 378 3.94 7.23 -14.49
N LEU A 379 4.48 7.30 -13.28
CA LEU A 379 5.91 7.36 -13.01
C LEU A 379 6.54 5.95 -12.91
N GLU A 380 7.86 5.87 -12.89
CA GLU A 380 8.66 4.64 -12.69
C GLU A 380 8.51 3.59 -13.82
N LEU A 381 8.15 4.03 -15.02
CA LEU A 381 8.00 3.16 -16.21
C LEU A 381 9.26 3.10 -17.08
N GLY A 382 10.31 3.88 -16.75
CA GLY A 382 11.57 3.91 -17.48
C GLY A 382 11.39 4.27 -18.96
N ALA A 383 12.21 3.68 -19.83
CA ALA A 383 12.20 3.96 -21.28
C ALA A 383 10.88 3.57 -21.98
N THR A 384 10.08 2.69 -21.38
CA THR A 384 8.78 2.25 -21.97
C THR A 384 7.63 3.18 -21.60
N GLY A 385 7.88 4.23 -20.83
CA GLY A 385 6.85 5.11 -20.28
C GLY A 385 5.94 5.72 -21.33
N GLU A 386 6.49 6.31 -22.40
CA GLU A 386 5.70 6.92 -23.45
C GLU A 386 4.80 5.89 -24.16
N GLN A 387 5.37 4.73 -24.56
CA GLN A 387 4.64 3.68 -25.22
C GLN A 387 3.45 3.20 -24.37
N LEU A 388 3.67 2.95 -23.08
CA LEU A 388 2.64 2.49 -22.15
C LEU A 388 1.54 3.53 -21.93
N HIS A 389 1.89 4.82 -21.93
CA HIS A 389 0.89 5.90 -21.88
C HIS A 389 0.05 5.93 -23.18
N ARG A 390 0.66 5.80 -24.34
CA ARG A 390 -0.08 5.71 -25.61
C ARG A 390 -1.01 4.49 -25.66
N GLU A 391 -0.56 3.34 -25.16
CA GLU A 391 -1.40 2.14 -25.03
C GLU A 391 -2.61 2.38 -24.13
N CYS A 392 -2.42 3.04 -22.99
CA CYS A 392 -3.53 3.43 -22.10
C CYS A 392 -4.50 4.39 -22.82
N GLY A 393 -4.02 5.35 -23.59
CA GLY A 393 -4.85 6.27 -24.36
C GLY A 393 -5.74 5.55 -25.37
N ARG A 394 -5.17 4.61 -26.13
CA ARG A 394 -5.94 3.74 -27.05
C ARG A 394 -6.96 2.90 -26.29
N TYR A 395 -6.57 2.29 -25.18
CA TYR A 395 -7.46 1.49 -24.36
C TYR A 395 -8.69 2.29 -23.86
N VAL A 396 -8.48 3.53 -23.39
CA VAL A 396 -9.59 4.41 -22.99
C VAL A 396 -10.50 4.72 -24.17
N ALA A 397 -9.94 4.99 -25.34
CA ALA A 397 -10.70 5.29 -26.57
C ALA A 397 -11.49 4.07 -27.09
N GLU A 398 -10.94 2.86 -27.00
CA GLU A 398 -11.63 1.61 -27.38
C GLU A 398 -12.88 1.38 -26.50
N ARG A 399 -12.84 1.74 -25.22
CA ARG A 399 -14.01 1.67 -24.32
C ARG A 399 -15.14 2.62 -24.73
N ARG A 400 -14.88 3.63 -25.59
CA ARG A 400 -15.91 4.49 -26.18
C ARG A 400 -16.90 3.70 -27.06
N ALA A 401 -16.42 2.72 -27.83
CA ALA A 401 -17.25 2.00 -28.79
C ALA A 401 -18.23 1.00 -28.15
N GLY A 402 -17.91 0.46 -26.95
CA GLY A 402 -18.71 -0.57 -26.29
C GLY A 402 -19.27 -0.19 -24.92
N SER A 403 -18.70 0.79 -24.21
CA SER A 403 -18.99 1.08 -22.80
C SER A 403 -19.00 2.57 -22.44
N LYS A 404 -18.87 3.48 -23.42
CA LYS A 404 -19.22 4.91 -23.25
C LYS A 404 -18.32 5.76 -22.35
N ILE A 405 -17.00 5.66 -22.46
CA ILE A 405 -16.14 6.73 -21.92
C ILE A 405 -16.26 7.94 -22.86
N ASP A 406 -16.69 9.08 -22.32
CA ASP A 406 -17.03 10.26 -23.13
C ASP A 406 -15.84 11.16 -23.39
N SER A 407 -14.94 11.32 -22.41
CA SER A 407 -13.76 12.16 -22.56
C SER A 407 -12.60 11.73 -21.68
N LEU A 408 -11.38 12.10 -22.12
CA LEU A 408 -10.13 11.92 -21.37
C LEU A 408 -9.46 13.28 -21.16
N LEU A 409 -9.11 13.59 -19.92
CA LEU A 409 -8.22 14.67 -19.57
C LEU A 409 -6.89 14.09 -19.07
N GLY A 410 -5.81 14.34 -19.81
CA GLY A 410 -4.45 14.00 -19.39
C GLY A 410 -3.85 15.10 -18.54
N VAL A 411 -3.12 14.74 -17.46
CA VAL A 411 -2.54 15.71 -16.54
C VAL A 411 -1.06 15.44 -16.35
N ARG A 412 -0.24 16.41 -16.76
CA ARG A 412 1.22 16.44 -16.60
C ARG A 412 1.98 15.40 -17.44
N GLY A 413 3.17 15.80 -17.88
CA GLY A 413 4.25 14.95 -18.43
C GLY A 413 3.77 13.96 -19.50
N LEU A 414 4.08 12.69 -19.30
CA LEU A 414 3.75 11.62 -20.25
C LEU A 414 2.25 11.31 -20.38
N ALA A 415 1.36 11.98 -19.64
CA ALA A 415 -0.06 11.94 -19.94
C ALA A 415 -0.39 12.64 -21.30
N GLN A 416 0.50 13.47 -21.84
CA GLN A 416 0.32 14.07 -23.16
C GLN A 416 0.29 13.02 -24.30
N PRO A 417 1.27 12.11 -24.45
CA PRO A 417 1.18 10.99 -25.40
C PRO A 417 -0.07 10.11 -25.24
N MET A 418 -0.58 9.95 -24.02
CA MET A 418 -1.84 9.23 -23.78
C MET A 418 -3.02 9.96 -24.45
N VAL A 419 -3.09 11.28 -24.29
CA VAL A 419 -4.12 12.13 -24.90
C VAL A 419 -4.02 12.10 -26.42
N GLU A 420 -2.81 12.19 -26.96
CA GLU A 420 -2.56 12.12 -28.42
C GLU A 420 -3.08 10.81 -28.99
N ALA A 421 -2.72 9.68 -28.38
CA ALA A 421 -3.18 8.36 -28.82
C ALA A 421 -4.71 8.20 -28.72
N ALA A 422 -5.35 8.79 -27.72
CA ALA A 422 -6.81 8.78 -27.60
C ALA A 422 -7.47 9.65 -28.69
N ARG A 423 -6.90 10.81 -29.04
CA ARG A 423 -7.35 11.66 -30.14
C ARG A 423 -7.20 10.98 -31.49
N GLU A 424 -6.06 10.33 -31.77
CA GLU A 424 -5.81 9.52 -32.95
C GLU A 424 -6.88 8.44 -33.14
N ALA A 425 -7.37 7.87 -32.04
CA ALA A 425 -8.48 6.92 -32.00
C ALA A 425 -9.89 7.60 -32.05
N GLY A 426 -9.97 8.90 -32.29
CA GLY A 426 -11.21 9.67 -32.47
C GLY A 426 -11.93 10.04 -31.16
N MET A 427 -11.26 10.01 -30.00
CA MET A 427 -11.85 10.39 -28.72
C MET A 427 -11.70 11.88 -28.42
N LYS A 428 -12.70 12.49 -27.74
CA LYS A 428 -12.53 13.83 -27.13
C LYS A 428 -11.50 13.70 -25.99
N ALA A 429 -10.32 14.29 -26.17
CA ALA A 429 -9.28 14.25 -25.17
C ALA A 429 -8.53 15.58 -25.09
N GLU A 430 -8.19 16.02 -23.90
CA GLU A 430 -7.51 17.29 -23.63
C GLU A 430 -6.34 17.04 -22.68
N PHE A 431 -5.38 17.95 -22.66
CA PHE A 431 -4.20 17.90 -21.80
C PHE A 431 -4.05 19.21 -21.03
N VAL A 432 -3.70 19.08 -19.76
CA VAL A 432 -3.33 20.21 -18.88
C VAL A 432 -2.01 19.92 -18.17
N ALA A 433 -1.27 20.97 -17.85
CA ALA A 433 0.07 20.82 -17.28
C ALA A 433 0.07 20.55 -15.77
N THR A 434 -0.99 20.95 -15.06
CA THR A 434 -1.05 20.90 -13.59
C THR A 434 -2.36 20.27 -13.09
N PRO A 435 -2.35 19.66 -11.90
CA PRO A 435 -3.56 19.21 -11.24
C PRO A 435 -4.57 20.32 -10.97
N GLU A 436 -4.09 21.51 -10.66
CA GLU A 436 -4.93 22.68 -10.41
C GLU A 436 -5.72 23.08 -11.67
N GLU A 437 -5.07 23.12 -12.85
CA GLU A 437 -5.75 23.32 -14.14
C GLU A 437 -6.78 22.22 -14.44
N ALA A 438 -6.51 20.97 -14.03
CA ALA A 438 -7.49 19.88 -14.16
C ALA A 438 -8.73 20.13 -13.28
N GLY A 439 -8.55 20.68 -12.08
CA GLY A 439 -9.65 21.09 -11.21
C GLY A 439 -10.48 22.23 -11.81
N GLU A 440 -9.84 23.21 -12.43
CA GLU A 440 -10.53 24.29 -13.14
C GLU A 440 -11.28 23.80 -14.39
N TRP A 441 -10.68 22.87 -15.12
CA TRP A 441 -11.34 22.20 -16.25
C TRP A 441 -12.59 21.44 -15.79
N LEU A 442 -12.50 20.67 -14.71
CA LEU A 442 -13.63 19.94 -14.13
C LEU A 442 -14.75 20.89 -13.66
N ALA A 443 -14.40 22.01 -13.02
CA ALA A 443 -15.39 23.00 -12.58
C ALA A 443 -16.19 23.60 -13.75
N ARG A 444 -15.60 23.65 -14.94
CA ARG A 444 -16.21 24.20 -16.16
C ARG A 444 -16.97 23.15 -16.97
N GLU A 445 -16.44 21.92 -17.06
CA GLU A 445 -16.92 20.90 -17.99
C GLU A 445 -17.82 19.84 -17.36
N ALA A 446 -17.65 19.55 -16.03
CA ALA A 446 -18.43 18.53 -15.36
C ALA A 446 -19.88 18.99 -15.13
N ARG A 447 -20.82 18.08 -15.24
CA ARG A 447 -22.27 18.32 -15.16
C ARG A 447 -22.94 17.29 -14.25
N GLU A 448 -24.12 17.60 -13.80
CA GLU A 448 -24.95 16.66 -13.05
C GLU A 448 -25.13 15.34 -13.79
N GLY A 449 -25.06 14.24 -13.07
CA GLY A 449 -25.14 12.89 -13.60
C GLY A 449 -23.83 12.34 -14.20
N ASP A 450 -22.74 13.12 -14.18
CA ASP A 450 -21.42 12.62 -14.58
C ASP A 450 -20.80 11.70 -13.53
N VAL A 451 -20.01 10.75 -14.01
CA VAL A 451 -19.06 10.00 -13.18
C VAL A 451 -17.65 10.30 -13.64
N VAL A 452 -16.81 10.75 -12.73
CA VAL A 452 -15.43 11.20 -13.00
C VAL A 452 -14.43 10.30 -12.30
N LEU A 453 -13.51 9.69 -13.05
CA LEU A 453 -12.36 8.96 -12.48
C LEU A 453 -11.18 9.93 -12.34
N LEU A 454 -10.60 10.03 -11.14
CA LEU A 454 -9.33 10.73 -10.90
C LEU A 454 -8.25 9.69 -10.57
N LYS A 455 -7.25 9.51 -11.45
CA LYS A 455 -6.18 8.53 -11.22
C LYS A 455 -4.81 9.00 -11.72
N ALA A 456 -3.79 8.92 -10.85
CA ALA A 456 -2.41 9.29 -11.18
C ALA A 456 -1.39 8.62 -10.26
N SER A 457 -0.12 8.65 -10.64
CA SER A 457 0.99 8.34 -9.74
C SER A 457 1.09 9.37 -8.61
N ARG A 458 1.63 8.93 -7.46
CA ARG A 458 1.72 9.73 -6.22
C ARG A 458 2.41 11.09 -6.43
N GLY A 459 3.47 11.11 -7.27
CA GLY A 459 4.26 12.32 -7.55
C GLY A 459 3.50 13.40 -8.33
N VAL A 460 2.39 13.07 -8.98
CA VAL A 460 1.53 14.03 -9.70
C VAL A 460 0.71 14.87 -8.73
N LYS A 461 0.33 14.32 -7.56
CA LYS A 461 -0.53 14.96 -6.55
C LYS A 461 -1.90 15.38 -7.11
N LEU A 462 -2.54 14.46 -7.87
CA LEU A 462 -3.81 14.73 -8.55
C LEU A 462 -4.98 15.03 -7.57
N GLU A 463 -4.82 14.75 -6.27
CA GLU A 463 -5.74 15.19 -5.23
C GLU A 463 -6.03 16.70 -5.26
N LYS A 464 -5.08 17.51 -5.70
CA LYS A 464 -5.24 18.95 -5.83
C LYS A 464 -6.30 19.34 -6.89
N ALA A 465 -6.51 18.49 -7.91
CA ALA A 465 -7.59 18.71 -8.87
C ALA A 465 -8.96 18.68 -8.16
N LEU A 466 -9.19 17.70 -7.28
CA LEU A 466 -10.43 17.61 -6.51
C LEU A 466 -10.58 18.79 -5.52
N GLU A 467 -9.48 19.19 -4.88
CA GLU A 467 -9.46 20.32 -3.95
C GLU A 467 -9.82 21.65 -4.66
N THR A 468 -9.19 21.91 -5.82
CA THR A 468 -9.46 23.09 -6.65
C THR A 468 -10.90 23.07 -7.17
N TRP A 469 -11.38 21.93 -7.65
CA TRP A 469 -12.76 21.78 -8.12
C TRP A 469 -13.77 22.07 -7.02
N LYS A 470 -13.60 21.50 -5.83
CA LYS A 470 -14.46 21.77 -4.65
C LYS A 470 -14.50 23.25 -4.29
N ALA A 471 -13.33 23.92 -4.28
CA ALA A 471 -13.24 25.35 -3.97
C ALA A 471 -14.03 26.19 -4.99
N ARG A 472 -13.94 25.88 -6.29
CA ARG A 472 -14.68 26.58 -7.34
C ARG A 472 -16.20 26.37 -7.24
N CYS A 473 -16.64 25.16 -6.92
CA CYS A 473 -18.07 24.89 -6.69
C CYS A 473 -18.64 25.66 -5.48
N SER A 474 -17.84 25.84 -4.43
CA SER A 474 -18.25 26.57 -3.22
C SER A 474 -18.34 28.07 -3.43
N THR A 475 -17.53 28.66 -4.32
CA THR A 475 -17.54 30.10 -4.65
C THR A 475 -18.56 30.49 -5.72
N GLY A 476 -19.08 29.53 -6.50
CA GLY A 476 -20.10 29.76 -7.54
C GLY A 476 -21.54 29.74 -7.04
N GLY A 477 -21.79 29.48 -5.76
CA GLY A 477 -23.13 29.41 -5.16
C GLY A 477 -23.63 30.74 -4.53
N GLU A 478 -22.87 31.82 -4.62
CA GLU A 478 -23.22 33.14 -4.11
C GLU A 478 -23.57 34.15 -5.23
N GLY A 479 -23.99 33.67 -6.40
CA GLY A 479 -24.38 34.52 -7.53
C GLY A 479 -25.86 34.42 -7.90
#